data_00e4ad00e5afc946dbabf443ed372b56
#
_entry.id   00e4ad00e5afc946dbabf443ed372b56
#
_cell.length_a   1.000
_cell.length_b   1.000
_cell.length_c   1.000
_cell.angle_alpha   90.00
_cell.angle_beta   90.00
_cell.angle_gamma   90.00
#
_symmetry.space_group_name_H-M   'P 1'
#
loop_
_entity.id
_entity.type
_entity.pdbx_description
1 polymer ?
#
loop_
_entity_poly.entity_id
_entity_poly.type
_entity_poly.pdbx_seq_one_letter_code
_entity_poly.pdbx_strand_id
1 'polypeptide(L)'
;MKGWIGYILRVNLTDKTYKKEAFSEEFAKTWVGGRGFAAKFLYDELKPGIDPLGPENKLVVALGPISGIPAPNTGKCVVAAKSPLTGFYGDGNLGTKVSDQLRKAGYDAMIVEGKADKPTMLYIEDDKVEFLSAEEMWGKGTYFANDWIYGKYGKNVGVLNIGQGGENMVRYAVIRSLEGRAGGRPGIGAVMGSKLLKAIVVKGTKPIPQADPAAMKALGFGDLKEVHLMDKKSGWSIQSTNGVLAWCNEVAGLPVQNCRKTSHPDAWKIDGERLNNARVATYGCPSCTMKCGITIHDKEKHESELDYENVALLGSNLNIFDLDQVGSLNYLCDEYGLDTMSAVCTLSFYADAIAQGATTGDFKFGDAERAKELLGLAARREGKVGNLLAEGSLRMAKEIGHNSEAYALQVKGLEVAAYNCKFIPGQALSFGVAPIGAHHREAWIITFELKLSTRESYGPEKAAKVIELQRIRGGMFELMVACRFPWIALGWKLDNYPKYFNLVTGLDWKLDDMWKVADRVYSLIKLNYIREFPEATRKGDYPPAVWFDPANADTEGPIAGKHLEEDKYDGLLQHYYDQRGYDKRGIPTKATLAGLGLSREGADAEKYAKLT
;
A
#
# COMPACT_ATOMS: atom_id res chain seq x y z
N MET A 1 -27.21 13.78 5.04
CA MET A 1 -25.95 13.59 5.82
C MET A 1 -24.95 14.61 5.31
N LYS A 2 -24.25 15.34 6.19
CA LYS A 2 -23.19 16.29 5.77
C LYS A 2 -21.85 15.58 5.79
N GLY A 3 -20.98 15.86 4.84
CA GLY A 3 -19.65 15.23 4.73
C GLY A 3 -19.62 13.88 4.02
N TRP A 4 -20.72 13.19 3.98
CA TRP A 4 -20.89 11.94 3.23
C TRP A 4 -22.07 12.06 2.25
N ILE A 5 -21.97 11.35 1.14
CA ILE A 5 -23.10 11.21 0.20
C ILE A 5 -24.20 10.34 0.82
N GLY A 6 -23.78 9.33 1.61
CA GLY A 6 -24.66 8.40 2.29
C GLY A 6 -25.02 7.16 1.47
N TYR A 7 -24.30 6.89 0.37
CA TYR A 7 -24.60 5.77 -0.51
C TYR A 7 -23.37 5.00 -0.94
N ILE A 8 -23.55 3.70 -1.12
CA ILE A 8 -22.60 2.75 -1.72
C ILE A 8 -23.16 2.32 -3.07
N LEU A 9 -22.32 2.24 -4.09
CA LEU A 9 -22.62 1.58 -5.35
C LEU A 9 -22.26 0.10 -5.24
N ARG A 10 -23.25 -0.78 -5.31
CA ARG A 10 -23.01 -2.22 -5.40
C ARG A 10 -23.17 -2.68 -6.84
N VAL A 11 -22.17 -3.40 -7.33
CA VAL A 11 -22.14 -3.92 -8.71
C VAL A 11 -21.94 -5.43 -8.65
N ASN A 12 -22.80 -6.18 -9.31
CA ASN A 12 -22.65 -7.61 -9.52
C ASN A 12 -22.31 -7.87 -10.99
N LEU A 13 -21.10 -8.37 -11.24
CA LEU A 13 -20.60 -8.62 -12.59
C LEU A 13 -21.24 -9.87 -13.24
N THR A 14 -21.64 -10.87 -12.43
CA THR A 14 -22.24 -12.10 -12.94
C THR A 14 -23.62 -11.80 -13.51
N ASP A 15 -24.44 -11.06 -12.77
CA ASP A 15 -25.83 -10.77 -13.15
C ASP A 15 -25.94 -9.48 -13.99
N LYS A 16 -24.83 -8.73 -14.13
CA LYS A 16 -24.77 -7.42 -14.80
C LYS A 16 -25.79 -6.44 -14.18
N THR A 17 -25.87 -6.44 -12.86
CA THR A 17 -26.80 -5.60 -12.09
C THR A 17 -26.03 -4.63 -11.19
N TYR A 18 -26.70 -3.54 -10.83
CA TYR A 18 -26.18 -2.62 -9.84
C TYR A 18 -27.30 -2.03 -8.98
N LYS A 19 -26.95 -1.62 -7.77
CA LYS A 19 -27.88 -0.92 -6.88
C LYS A 19 -27.16 0.16 -6.08
N LYS A 20 -27.92 1.20 -5.77
CA LYS A 20 -27.53 2.25 -4.82
C LYS A 20 -28.04 1.85 -3.44
N GLU A 21 -27.13 1.66 -2.49
CA GLU A 21 -27.46 1.21 -1.14
C GLU A 21 -27.10 2.30 -0.12
N ALA A 22 -28.07 2.68 0.72
CA ALA A 22 -27.86 3.69 1.74
C ALA A 22 -27.15 3.10 2.97
N PHE A 23 -26.35 3.90 3.64
CA PHE A 23 -25.82 3.60 4.98
C PHE A 23 -26.18 4.71 5.98
N SER A 24 -26.19 4.38 7.27
CA SER A 24 -26.58 5.31 8.33
C SER A 24 -25.48 6.32 8.66
N GLU A 25 -25.88 7.45 9.24
CA GLU A 25 -24.94 8.44 9.78
C GLU A 25 -24.11 7.87 10.94
N GLU A 26 -24.69 6.98 11.72
CA GLU A 26 -23.97 6.26 12.78
C GLU A 26 -22.84 5.39 12.20
N PHE A 27 -23.12 4.65 11.12
CA PHE A 27 -22.09 3.89 10.40
C PHE A 27 -20.97 4.81 9.90
N ALA A 28 -21.33 5.95 9.30
CA ALA A 28 -20.37 6.92 8.82
C ALA A 28 -19.48 7.48 9.94
N LYS A 29 -20.05 7.85 11.08
CA LYS A 29 -19.29 8.32 12.26
C LYS A 29 -18.42 7.22 12.88
N THR A 30 -18.90 5.98 12.89
CA THR A 30 -18.17 4.84 13.47
C THR A 30 -16.94 4.48 12.66
N TRP A 31 -17.02 4.50 11.32
CA TRP A 31 -15.99 3.98 10.41
C TRP A 31 -15.31 5.05 9.56
N VAL A 32 -15.80 6.27 9.54
CA VAL A 32 -15.31 7.48 8.85
C VAL A 32 -15.29 7.35 7.32
N GLY A 33 -14.57 6.41 6.76
CA GLY A 33 -14.39 6.22 5.31
C GLY A 33 -13.16 5.39 4.99
N GLY A 34 -12.77 5.36 3.73
CA GLY A 34 -11.56 4.69 3.25
C GLY A 34 -11.34 3.30 3.82
N ARG A 35 -10.23 3.11 4.53
CA ARG A 35 -9.88 1.86 5.20
C ARG A 35 -10.96 1.39 6.20
N GLY A 36 -11.59 2.31 6.92
CA GLY A 36 -12.62 1.95 7.90
C GLY A 36 -13.84 1.32 7.23
N PHE A 37 -14.34 1.92 6.15
CA PHE A 37 -15.44 1.34 5.36
C PHE A 37 -15.01 0.01 4.73
N ALA A 38 -13.85 -0.03 4.09
CA ALA A 38 -13.38 -1.23 3.42
C ALA A 38 -13.19 -2.40 4.39
N ALA A 39 -12.53 -2.17 5.54
CA ALA A 39 -12.31 -3.20 6.55
C ALA A 39 -13.64 -3.73 7.11
N LYS A 40 -14.62 -2.84 7.36
CA LYS A 40 -15.92 -3.23 7.89
C LYS A 40 -16.74 -4.02 6.88
N PHE A 41 -16.83 -3.57 5.62
CA PHE A 41 -17.57 -4.30 4.58
C PHE A 41 -16.97 -5.69 4.36
N LEU A 42 -15.65 -5.81 4.24
CA LEU A 42 -15.01 -7.10 4.02
C LEU A 42 -15.14 -8.02 5.24
N TYR A 43 -15.07 -7.48 6.46
CA TYR A 43 -15.26 -8.27 7.68
C TYR A 43 -16.69 -8.84 7.77
N ASP A 44 -17.70 -8.01 7.49
CA ASP A 44 -19.11 -8.42 7.62
C ASP A 44 -19.58 -9.34 6.48
N GLU A 45 -19.03 -9.16 5.28
CA GLU A 45 -19.60 -9.76 4.08
C GLU A 45 -18.81 -10.96 3.54
N LEU A 46 -17.54 -11.12 3.95
CA LEU A 46 -16.74 -12.27 3.54
C LEU A 46 -16.69 -13.34 4.63
N LYS A 47 -16.97 -14.57 4.24
CA LYS A 47 -16.73 -15.73 5.10
C LYS A 47 -15.24 -16.03 5.11
N PRO A 48 -14.66 -16.43 6.26
CA PRO A 48 -13.30 -16.95 6.28
C PRO A 48 -13.13 -18.17 5.38
N GLY A 49 -11.93 -18.33 4.82
CA GLY A 49 -11.60 -19.48 3.99
C GLY A 49 -12.04 -19.41 2.52
N ILE A 50 -12.74 -18.34 2.08
CA ILE A 50 -13.06 -18.19 0.64
C ILE A 50 -11.77 -18.06 -0.19
N ASP A 51 -11.82 -18.52 -1.45
CA ASP A 51 -10.74 -18.27 -2.40
C ASP A 51 -10.64 -16.76 -2.70
N PRO A 52 -9.50 -16.10 -2.45
CA PRO A 52 -9.33 -14.68 -2.74
C PRO A 52 -9.42 -14.34 -4.25
N LEU A 53 -9.24 -15.30 -5.14
CA LEU A 53 -9.42 -15.16 -6.59
C LEU A 53 -10.79 -15.67 -7.08
N GLY A 54 -11.61 -16.17 -6.17
CA GLY A 54 -12.98 -16.63 -6.44
C GLY A 54 -13.99 -15.49 -6.65
N PRO A 55 -15.15 -15.78 -7.24
CA PRO A 55 -16.20 -14.78 -7.48
C PRO A 55 -16.80 -14.22 -6.19
N GLU A 56 -16.73 -14.97 -5.07
CA GLU A 56 -17.24 -14.56 -3.76
C GLU A 56 -16.45 -13.41 -3.13
N ASN A 57 -15.16 -13.26 -3.50
CA ASN A 57 -14.38 -12.13 -3.01
C ASN A 57 -14.93 -10.81 -3.55
N LYS A 58 -14.76 -9.74 -2.79
CA LYS A 58 -15.28 -8.41 -3.12
C LYS A 58 -14.13 -7.44 -3.33
N LEU A 59 -14.22 -6.64 -4.40
CA LEU A 59 -13.37 -5.49 -4.63
C LEU A 59 -14.10 -4.26 -4.07
N VAL A 60 -13.48 -3.59 -3.10
CA VAL A 60 -13.99 -2.36 -2.49
C VAL A 60 -13.16 -1.17 -2.97
N VAL A 61 -13.81 -0.13 -3.45
CA VAL A 61 -13.23 1.20 -3.66
C VAL A 61 -13.90 2.14 -2.66
N ALA A 62 -13.14 2.72 -1.75
CA ALA A 62 -13.71 3.54 -0.66
C ALA A 62 -13.04 4.91 -0.58
N LEU A 63 -13.86 5.93 -0.30
CA LEU A 63 -13.47 7.32 -0.21
C LEU A 63 -13.62 7.82 1.23
N GLY A 64 -12.94 8.91 1.55
CA GLY A 64 -13.07 9.60 2.82
C GLY A 64 -13.99 10.83 2.73
N PRO A 65 -14.39 11.39 3.86
CA PRO A 65 -15.28 12.55 3.90
C PRO A 65 -14.69 13.80 3.24
N ILE A 66 -13.35 13.91 3.15
CA ILE A 66 -12.65 15.03 2.49
C ILE A 66 -12.20 14.71 1.05
N SER A 67 -12.47 13.51 0.53
CA SER A 67 -12.14 13.16 -0.86
C SER A 67 -12.88 14.07 -1.84
N GLY A 68 -12.16 14.61 -2.83
CA GLY A 68 -12.72 15.51 -3.84
C GLY A 68 -13.03 16.94 -3.35
N ILE A 69 -12.63 17.28 -2.12
CA ILE A 69 -12.75 18.62 -1.54
C ILE A 69 -11.46 19.41 -1.85
N PRO A 70 -11.53 20.73 -2.11
CA PRO A 70 -10.35 21.56 -2.32
C PRO A 70 -9.58 21.79 -1.03
N ALA A 71 -8.78 20.79 -0.62
CA ALA A 71 -7.87 20.83 0.49
C ALA A 71 -6.56 20.11 0.10
N PRO A 72 -5.44 20.34 0.79
CA PRO A 72 -4.19 19.70 0.45
C PRO A 72 -4.28 18.17 0.42
N ASN A 73 -3.89 17.57 -0.72
CA ASN A 73 -3.60 16.16 -0.91
C ASN A 73 -4.80 15.19 -0.67
N THR A 74 -6.01 15.60 -1.05
CA THR A 74 -7.27 14.83 -0.90
C THR A 74 -7.66 14.00 -2.13
N GLY A 75 -6.85 14.03 -3.19
CA GLY A 75 -7.10 13.34 -4.47
C GLY A 75 -6.70 11.86 -4.46
N LYS A 76 -7.27 11.05 -3.55
CA LYS A 76 -6.91 9.63 -3.38
C LYS A 76 -8.15 8.75 -3.17
N CYS A 77 -8.00 7.43 -3.38
CA CYS A 77 -8.97 6.43 -2.95
C CYS A 77 -8.29 5.23 -2.28
N VAL A 78 -9.03 4.50 -1.48
CA VAL A 78 -8.63 3.18 -0.97
C VAL A 78 -9.25 2.10 -1.84
N VAL A 79 -8.43 1.12 -2.26
CA VAL A 79 -8.88 -0.12 -2.88
C VAL A 79 -8.59 -1.28 -1.93
N ALA A 80 -9.52 -2.20 -1.74
CA ALA A 80 -9.36 -3.31 -0.78
C ALA A 80 -10.10 -4.57 -1.24
N ALA A 81 -9.61 -5.72 -0.78
CA ALA A 81 -10.23 -7.05 -0.96
C ALA A 81 -9.61 -8.05 0.02
N LYS A 82 -10.09 -9.29 0.05
CA LYS A 82 -9.29 -10.39 0.57
C LYS A 82 -8.10 -10.61 -0.37
N SER A 83 -6.91 -10.52 0.16
CA SER A 83 -5.66 -10.54 -0.59
C SER A 83 -5.32 -11.94 -1.13
N PRO A 84 -5.02 -12.11 -2.40
CA PRO A 84 -4.50 -13.38 -2.93
C PRO A 84 -3.04 -13.64 -2.53
N LEU A 85 -2.29 -12.61 -2.16
CA LEU A 85 -0.90 -12.74 -1.72
C LEU A 85 -0.83 -13.16 -0.26
N THR A 86 -1.58 -12.50 0.64
CA THR A 86 -1.50 -12.70 2.09
C THR A 86 -2.60 -13.60 2.65
N GLY A 87 -3.71 -13.79 1.94
CA GLY A 87 -4.82 -14.66 2.34
C GLY A 87 -5.85 -14.02 3.30
N PHE A 88 -5.67 -12.75 3.66
CA PHE A 88 -6.58 -12.01 4.54
C PHE A 88 -6.82 -10.59 4.02
N TYR A 89 -7.30 -9.67 4.84
CA TYR A 89 -7.55 -8.28 4.45
C TYR A 89 -6.31 -7.63 3.82
N GLY A 90 -6.50 -7.02 2.66
CA GLY A 90 -5.48 -6.22 2.00
C GLY A 90 -6.06 -4.93 1.45
N ASP A 91 -5.30 -3.83 1.51
CA ASP A 91 -5.68 -2.56 0.93
C ASP A 91 -4.53 -1.76 0.35
N GLY A 92 -4.87 -0.73 -0.41
CA GLY A 92 -3.93 0.27 -0.92
C GLY A 92 -4.60 1.63 -1.08
N ASN A 93 -3.85 2.69 -0.84
CA ASN A 93 -4.30 4.06 -0.98
C ASN A 93 -3.53 4.73 -2.13
N LEU A 94 -4.21 4.99 -3.25
CA LEU A 94 -3.58 5.53 -4.47
C LEU A 94 -4.12 6.90 -4.86
N GLY A 95 -3.28 7.69 -5.52
CA GLY A 95 -3.68 8.98 -6.12
C GLY A 95 -4.53 8.75 -7.37
N THR A 96 -5.67 9.41 -7.47
CA THR A 96 -6.62 9.17 -8.56
C THR A 96 -7.67 10.27 -8.69
N LYS A 97 -8.21 10.47 -9.89
CA LYS A 97 -9.41 11.28 -10.12
C LYS A 97 -10.70 10.55 -9.69
N VAL A 98 -10.66 9.25 -9.40
CA VAL A 98 -11.83 8.55 -8.84
C VAL A 98 -12.24 9.14 -7.50
N SER A 99 -11.30 9.76 -6.77
CA SER A 99 -11.57 10.46 -5.49
C SER A 99 -12.70 11.48 -5.56
N ASP A 100 -12.72 12.32 -6.57
CA ASP A 100 -13.75 13.35 -6.76
C ASP A 100 -14.87 12.87 -7.68
N GLN A 101 -14.55 12.09 -8.71
CA GLN A 101 -15.55 11.64 -9.68
C GLN A 101 -16.58 10.69 -9.07
N LEU A 102 -16.18 9.75 -8.20
CA LEU A 102 -17.11 8.82 -7.56
C LEU A 102 -18.00 9.55 -6.53
N ARG A 103 -17.43 10.54 -5.79
CA ARG A 103 -18.22 11.42 -4.91
C ARG A 103 -19.23 12.22 -5.70
N LYS A 104 -18.84 12.82 -6.81
CA LYS A 104 -19.72 13.56 -7.71
C LYS A 104 -20.71 12.66 -8.44
N ALA A 105 -20.42 11.40 -8.64
CA ALA A 105 -21.40 10.42 -9.16
C ALA A 105 -22.47 10.06 -8.10
N GLY A 106 -22.22 10.33 -6.83
CA GLY A 106 -23.22 10.15 -5.76
C GLY A 106 -22.94 8.96 -4.85
N TYR A 107 -21.65 8.61 -4.63
CA TYR A 107 -21.25 7.47 -3.82
C TYR A 107 -20.02 7.77 -2.97
N ASP A 108 -19.96 7.23 -1.74
CA ASP A 108 -18.80 7.25 -0.86
C ASP A 108 -17.95 5.97 -0.98
N ALA A 109 -18.53 4.91 -1.52
CA ALA A 109 -17.83 3.67 -1.81
C ALA A 109 -18.49 2.92 -2.97
N MET A 110 -17.71 2.00 -3.56
CA MET A 110 -18.21 1.02 -4.51
C MET A 110 -17.75 -0.37 -4.08
N ILE A 111 -18.62 -1.36 -4.21
CA ILE A 111 -18.33 -2.78 -3.97
C ILE A 111 -18.68 -3.55 -5.23
N VAL A 112 -17.67 -4.26 -5.77
CA VAL A 112 -17.83 -5.10 -6.97
C VAL A 112 -17.68 -6.56 -6.58
N GLU A 113 -18.69 -7.36 -6.90
CA GLU A 113 -18.76 -8.79 -6.63
C GLU A 113 -19.08 -9.60 -7.90
N GLY A 114 -19.02 -10.92 -7.79
CA GLY A 114 -19.25 -11.82 -8.93
C GLY A 114 -18.06 -11.83 -9.88
N LYS A 115 -18.31 -12.37 -11.07
CA LYS A 115 -17.33 -12.47 -12.18
C LYS A 115 -18.06 -12.26 -13.50
N ALA A 116 -17.52 -11.44 -14.38
CA ALA A 116 -18.04 -11.25 -15.73
C ALA A 116 -17.85 -12.51 -16.58
N ASP A 117 -18.66 -12.66 -17.62
CA ASP A 117 -18.57 -13.73 -18.61
C ASP A 117 -17.42 -13.52 -19.62
N LYS A 118 -17.01 -12.27 -19.81
CA LYS A 118 -15.93 -11.85 -20.71
C LYS A 118 -15.23 -10.60 -20.20
N PRO A 119 -14.07 -10.22 -20.74
CA PRO A 119 -13.37 -9.00 -20.38
C PRO A 119 -14.30 -7.79 -20.41
N THR A 120 -14.45 -7.14 -19.24
CA THR A 120 -15.45 -6.09 -19.02
C THR A 120 -14.80 -4.83 -18.47
N MET A 121 -15.34 -3.68 -18.84
CA MET A 121 -15.08 -2.39 -18.24
C MET A 121 -16.39 -1.84 -17.66
N LEU A 122 -16.33 -1.29 -16.45
CA LEU A 122 -17.43 -0.53 -15.87
C LEU A 122 -17.30 0.94 -16.27
N TYR A 123 -18.34 1.52 -16.87
CA TYR A 123 -18.47 2.95 -17.06
C TYR A 123 -19.60 3.47 -16.18
N ILE A 124 -19.26 4.39 -15.29
CA ILE A 124 -20.18 4.96 -14.29
C ILE A 124 -20.30 6.45 -14.58
N GLU A 125 -21.51 6.89 -14.92
CA GLU A 125 -21.86 8.30 -15.08
C GLU A 125 -23.03 8.64 -14.19
N ASP A 126 -22.76 9.33 -13.10
CA ASP A 126 -23.73 9.60 -12.02
C ASP A 126 -24.44 8.30 -11.53
N ASP A 127 -25.77 8.21 -11.70
CA ASP A 127 -26.53 7.04 -11.26
C ASP A 127 -26.57 5.89 -12.31
N LYS A 128 -25.97 6.08 -13.49
CA LYS A 128 -25.95 5.07 -14.56
C LYS A 128 -24.66 4.27 -14.51
N VAL A 129 -24.77 2.94 -14.59
CA VAL A 129 -23.64 2.02 -14.72
C VAL A 129 -23.79 1.20 -15.99
N GLU A 130 -22.78 1.19 -16.83
CA GLU A 130 -22.72 0.41 -18.06
C GLU A 130 -21.63 -0.66 -17.96
N PHE A 131 -21.95 -1.88 -18.42
CA PHE A 131 -21.04 -3.01 -18.53
C PHE A 131 -20.58 -3.09 -19.99
N LEU A 132 -19.38 -2.63 -20.27
CA LEU A 132 -18.86 -2.50 -21.62
C LEU A 132 -17.79 -3.57 -21.90
N SER A 133 -17.66 -3.99 -23.17
CA SER A 133 -16.57 -4.88 -23.57
C SER A 133 -15.21 -4.20 -23.35
N ALA A 134 -14.27 -4.95 -22.80
CA ALA A 134 -12.86 -4.56 -22.65
C ALA A 134 -11.91 -5.44 -23.48
N GLU A 135 -12.43 -6.21 -24.45
CA GLU A 135 -11.64 -7.16 -25.24
C GLU A 135 -10.50 -6.48 -26.01
N GLU A 136 -10.69 -5.24 -26.50
CA GLU A 136 -9.64 -4.47 -27.18
C GLU A 136 -8.45 -4.11 -26.25
N MET A 137 -8.71 -4.00 -24.94
CA MET A 137 -7.71 -3.65 -23.91
C MET A 137 -7.13 -4.88 -23.23
N TRP A 138 -7.81 -6.03 -23.31
CA TRP A 138 -7.36 -7.26 -22.65
C TRP A 138 -6.08 -7.80 -23.28
N GLY A 139 -5.13 -8.22 -22.48
CA GLY A 139 -3.79 -8.59 -22.92
C GLY A 139 -2.85 -7.40 -23.20
N LYS A 140 -3.34 -6.17 -23.06
CA LYS A 140 -2.55 -4.95 -23.22
C LYS A 140 -2.15 -4.39 -21.87
N GLY A 141 -1.10 -3.57 -21.85
CA GLY A 141 -0.62 -2.94 -20.63
C GLY A 141 -1.52 -1.83 -20.09
N THR A 142 -1.12 -1.28 -18.95
CA THR A 142 -1.88 -0.24 -18.26
C THR A 142 -1.86 1.10 -19.01
N TYR A 143 -0.75 1.43 -19.67
CA TYR A 143 -0.64 2.67 -20.45
C TYR A 143 -1.56 2.62 -21.67
N PHE A 144 -1.57 1.51 -22.42
CA PHE A 144 -2.52 1.33 -23.52
C PHE A 144 -3.98 1.49 -23.04
N ALA A 145 -4.34 0.89 -21.92
CA ALA A 145 -5.69 0.99 -21.38
C ALA A 145 -6.06 2.43 -21.01
N ASN A 146 -5.13 3.18 -20.39
CA ASN A 146 -5.34 4.61 -20.09
C ASN A 146 -5.55 5.43 -21.37
N ASP A 147 -4.70 5.26 -22.39
CA ASP A 147 -4.78 6.02 -23.63
C ASP A 147 -6.09 5.73 -24.37
N TRP A 148 -6.50 4.47 -24.42
CA TRP A 148 -7.78 4.06 -25.01
C TRP A 148 -8.97 4.73 -24.30
N ILE A 149 -8.97 4.68 -22.95
CA ILE A 149 -10.04 5.26 -22.13
C ILE A 149 -10.07 6.78 -22.28
N TYR A 150 -8.93 7.45 -22.17
CA TYR A 150 -8.86 8.92 -22.31
C TYR A 150 -9.15 9.39 -23.73
N GLY A 151 -8.79 8.62 -24.75
CA GLY A 151 -9.17 8.88 -26.13
C GLY A 151 -10.68 8.89 -26.34
N LYS A 152 -11.40 7.99 -25.67
CA LYS A 152 -12.84 7.82 -25.82
C LYS A 152 -13.67 8.74 -24.89
N TYR A 153 -13.24 8.94 -23.65
CA TYR A 153 -14.04 9.64 -22.62
C TYR A 153 -13.44 10.98 -22.16
N GLY A 154 -12.26 11.33 -22.68
CA GLY A 154 -11.50 12.52 -22.27
C GLY A 154 -10.80 12.35 -20.93
N LYS A 155 -9.89 13.29 -20.61
CA LYS A 155 -9.04 13.23 -19.41
C LYS A 155 -9.74 13.64 -18.10
N ASN A 156 -11.04 14.00 -18.14
CA ASN A 156 -11.78 14.44 -16.95
C ASN A 156 -12.52 13.30 -16.23
N VAL A 157 -12.25 12.05 -16.58
CA VAL A 157 -12.79 10.86 -15.89
C VAL A 157 -11.80 10.32 -14.87
N GLY A 158 -12.31 9.66 -13.84
CA GLY A 158 -11.51 8.84 -12.92
C GLY A 158 -11.32 7.44 -13.50
N VAL A 159 -10.10 6.92 -13.48
CA VAL A 159 -9.79 5.60 -14.06
C VAL A 159 -9.05 4.76 -13.03
N LEU A 160 -9.48 3.51 -12.90
CA LEU A 160 -8.74 2.42 -12.28
C LEU A 160 -8.62 1.31 -13.30
N ASN A 161 -7.42 0.79 -13.54
CA ASN A 161 -7.20 -0.31 -14.49
C ASN A 161 -6.15 -1.30 -14.00
N ILE A 162 -6.03 -2.43 -14.70
CA ILE A 162 -5.02 -3.46 -14.48
C ILE A 162 -4.24 -3.74 -15.76
N GLY A 163 -3.00 -4.16 -15.61
CA GLY A 163 -2.16 -4.70 -16.67
C GLY A 163 -2.26 -6.23 -16.77
N GLN A 164 -1.38 -6.80 -17.58
CA GLN A 164 -1.29 -8.25 -17.80
C GLN A 164 -1.08 -9.03 -16.49
N GLY A 165 -0.34 -8.48 -15.50
CA GLY A 165 -0.17 -9.11 -14.20
C GLY A 165 -1.48 -9.32 -13.46
N GLY A 166 -2.41 -8.35 -13.52
CA GLY A 166 -3.75 -8.51 -12.97
C GLY A 166 -4.58 -9.53 -13.73
N GLU A 167 -4.60 -9.45 -15.07
CA GLU A 167 -5.32 -10.37 -15.95
C GLU A 167 -4.89 -11.84 -15.75
N ASN A 168 -3.59 -12.07 -15.53
CA ASN A 168 -3.01 -13.39 -15.28
C ASN A 168 -2.92 -13.73 -13.78
N MET A 169 -3.58 -12.94 -12.92
CA MET A 169 -3.70 -13.22 -11.49
C MET A 169 -2.34 -13.38 -10.79
N VAL A 170 -1.34 -12.57 -11.18
CA VAL A 170 -0.08 -12.46 -10.43
C VAL A 170 -0.42 -11.97 -9.02
N ARG A 171 0.01 -12.70 -7.99
CA ARG A 171 -0.48 -12.50 -6.61
C ARG A 171 -0.15 -11.14 -5.99
N TYR A 172 0.76 -10.40 -6.61
CA TYR A 172 1.13 -9.03 -6.22
C TYR A 172 0.78 -7.99 -7.32
N ALA A 173 -0.18 -8.30 -8.19
CA ALA A 173 -0.66 -7.33 -9.16
C ALA A 173 -1.41 -6.19 -8.48
N VAL A 174 -1.21 -4.96 -8.96
CA VAL A 174 -1.80 -3.72 -8.44
C VAL A 174 -2.88 -3.16 -9.35
N ILE A 175 -3.66 -2.24 -8.80
CA ILE A 175 -4.54 -1.37 -9.57
C ILE A 175 -3.78 -0.09 -9.88
N ARG A 176 -3.83 0.33 -11.15
CA ARG A 176 -3.20 1.55 -11.66
C ARG A 176 -4.22 2.66 -11.86
N SER A 177 -3.75 3.88 -11.71
CA SER A 177 -4.48 5.12 -12.01
C SER A 177 -3.48 6.22 -12.34
N LEU A 178 -3.85 7.19 -13.17
CA LEU A 178 -2.93 8.25 -13.62
C LEU A 178 -1.59 7.67 -14.14
N GLU A 179 -0.65 8.53 -14.44
CA GLU A 179 0.61 8.13 -15.08
C GLU A 179 1.44 7.20 -14.18
N GLY A 180 1.80 7.57 -12.98
CA GLY A 180 2.66 6.80 -12.09
C GLY A 180 1.98 6.31 -10.80
N ARG A 181 0.64 6.24 -10.71
CA ARG A 181 -0.05 5.93 -9.46
C ARG A 181 -0.58 4.50 -9.43
N ALA A 182 -0.19 3.76 -8.40
CA ALA A 182 -0.62 2.40 -8.17
C ALA A 182 -1.06 2.20 -6.71
N GLY A 183 -1.88 1.18 -6.46
CA GLY A 183 -2.30 0.78 -5.11
C GLY A 183 -2.81 -0.66 -5.08
N GLY A 184 -2.87 -1.22 -3.88
CA GLY A 184 -3.32 -2.59 -3.67
C GLY A 184 -2.20 -3.62 -3.79
N ARG A 185 -1.00 -3.31 -3.24
CA ARG A 185 0.17 -4.19 -3.18
C ARG A 185 -0.14 -5.66 -2.88
N PRO A 186 -1.02 -5.99 -1.90
CA PRO A 186 -1.31 -7.40 -1.63
C PRO A 186 -2.18 -8.07 -2.71
N GLY A 187 -2.02 -7.71 -3.99
CA GLY A 187 -2.63 -8.40 -5.12
C GLY A 187 -4.07 -7.99 -5.44
N ILE A 188 -4.48 -6.77 -5.11
CA ILE A 188 -5.85 -6.31 -5.39
C ILE A 188 -6.12 -6.21 -6.90
N GLY A 189 -5.07 -5.97 -7.72
CA GLY A 189 -5.15 -6.04 -9.18
C GLY A 189 -5.49 -7.44 -9.69
N ALA A 190 -4.95 -8.48 -9.06
CA ALA A 190 -5.29 -9.86 -9.40
C ALA A 190 -6.75 -10.22 -9.06
N VAL A 191 -7.31 -9.65 -7.96
CA VAL A 191 -8.74 -9.79 -7.64
C VAL A 191 -9.60 -9.15 -8.73
N MET A 192 -9.20 -7.99 -9.24
CA MET A 192 -9.90 -7.35 -10.35
C MET A 192 -9.82 -8.20 -11.63
N GLY A 193 -8.64 -8.76 -11.95
CA GLY A 193 -8.44 -9.64 -13.10
C GLY A 193 -9.20 -10.96 -13.01
N SER A 194 -9.26 -11.58 -11.82
CA SER A 194 -10.02 -12.82 -11.59
C SER A 194 -11.52 -12.67 -11.87
N LYS A 195 -12.03 -11.43 -11.78
CA LYS A 195 -13.40 -11.05 -12.10
C LYS A 195 -13.60 -10.69 -13.57
N LEU A 196 -12.58 -10.82 -14.42
CA LEU A 196 -12.55 -10.33 -15.80
C LEU A 196 -12.87 -8.84 -15.93
N LEU A 197 -12.52 -8.04 -14.91
CA LEU A 197 -12.73 -6.60 -14.87
C LEU A 197 -11.41 -5.87 -15.21
N LYS A 198 -11.33 -5.31 -16.43
CA LYS A 198 -10.15 -4.62 -16.95
C LYS A 198 -10.00 -3.21 -16.41
N ALA A 199 -11.12 -2.48 -16.36
CA ALA A 199 -11.10 -1.09 -15.94
C ALA A 199 -12.43 -0.66 -15.27
N ILE A 200 -12.32 0.37 -14.44
CA ILE A 200 -13.43 1.12 -13.86
C ILE A 200 -13.23 2.58 -14.26
N VAL A 201 -14.20 3.14 -14.95
CA VAL A 201 -14.21 4.54 -15.42
C VAL A 201 -15.37 5.27 -14.77
N VAL A 202 -15.08 6.39 -14.11
CA VAL A 202 -16.08 7.15 -13.36
C VAL A 202 -16.12 8.60 -13.80
N LYS A 203 -17.33 9.10 -14.04
CA LYS A 203 -17.64 10.50 -14.33
C LYS A 203 -18.79 10.95 -13.44
N GLY A 204 -18.60 11.98 -12.66
CA GLY A 204 -19.62 12.52 -11.76
C GLY A 204 -19.83 14.01 -11.99
N THR A 205 -21.09 14.46 -11.83
CA THR A 205 -21.47 15.87 -12.05
C THR A 205 -22.15 16.51 -10.84
N LYS A 206 -22.55 15.71 -9.85
CA LYS A 206 -23.32 16.16 -8.68
C LYS A 206 -22.44 16.92 -7.69
N PRO A 207 -23.03 17.84 -6.90
CA PRO A 207 -22.31 18.53 -5.83
C PRO A 207 -21.96 17.55 -4.68
N ILE A 208 -20.81 17.76 -4.05
CA ILE A 208 -20.38 17.03 -2.86
C ILE A 208 -20.93 17.76 -1.61
N PRO A 209 -21.75 17.11 -0.74
CA PRO A 209 -22.34 17.76 0.42
C PRO A 209 -21.31 18.12 1.47
N GLN A 210 -21.39 19.34 1.99
CA GLN A 210 -20.51 19.87 3.03
C GLN A 210 -21.35 20.64 4.06
N ALA A 211 -20.89 20.68 5.31
CA ALA A 211 -21.55 21.45 6.36
C ALA A 211 -21.37 22.97 6.16
N ASP A 212 -20.13 23.38 5.88
CA ASP A 212 -19.78 24.76 5.55
C ASP A 212 -18.90 24.82 4.29
N PRO A 213 -19.49 24.81 3.09
CA PRO A 213 -18.72 24.82 1.84
C PRO A 213 -17.95 26.12 1.62
N ALA A 214 -18.42 27.26 2.17
CA ALA A 214 -17.76 28.54 2.00
C ALA A 214 -16.47 28.62 2.84
N ALA A 215 -16.56 28.26 4.13
CA ALA A 215 -15.40 28.21 5.01
C ALA A 215 -14.40 27.13 4.55
N MET A 216 -14.89 25.96 4.11
CA MET A 216 -14.03 24.90 3.58
C MET A 216 -13.26 25.32 2.32
N LYS A 217 -13.94 26.02 1.40
CA LYS A 217 -13.31 26.54 0.19
C LYS A 217 -12.23 27.58 0.52
N ALA A 218 -12.52 28.52 1.41
CA ALA A 218 -11.57 29.55 1.82
C ALA A 218 -10.34 28.97 2.51
N LEU A 219 -10.53 28.08 3.48
CA LEU A 219 -9.46 27.38 4.19
C LEU A 219 -8.63 26.53 3.22
N GLY A 220 -9.28 25.68 2.44
CA GLY A 220 -8.61 24.72 1.56
C GLY A 220 -7.73 25.39 0.49
N PHE A 221 -8.18 26.46 -0.16
CA PHE A 221 -7.34 27.22 -1.11
C PHE A 221 -6.20 27.97 -0.42
N GLY A 222 -6.43 28.51 0.79
CA GLY A 222 -5.38 29.12 1.61
C GLY A 222 -4.28 28.12 1.93
N ASP A 223 -4.66 26.95 2.40
CA ASP A 223 -3.75 25.88 2.81
C ASP A 223 -3.03 25.24 1.61
N LEU A 224 -3.68 25.08 0.47
CA LEU A 224 -3.02 24.67 -0.77
C LEU A 224 -1.89 25.63 -1.18
N LYS A 225 -2.13 26.93 -1.07
CA LYS A 225 -1.11 27.96 -1.31
C LYS A 225 0.02 27.88 -0.29
N GLU A 226 -0.31 27.72 0.98
CA GLU A 226 0.68 27.66 2.05
C GLU A 226 1.56 26.40 1.90
N VAL A 227 0.99 25.22 1.70
CA VAL A 227 1.73 23.98 1.44
C VAL A 227 2.66 24.14 0.23
N HIS A 228 2.20 24.77 -0.85
CA HIS A 228 3.05 25.06 -2.01
C HIS A 228 4.24 25.96 -1.67
N LEU A 229 4.04 27.00 -0.87
CA LEU A 229 5.12 27.90 -0.44
C LEU A 229 6.10 27.21 0.50
N MET A 230 5.59 26.36 1.41
CA MET A 230 6.43 25.53 2.28
C MET A 230 7.31 24.57 1.47
N ASP A 231 6.75 23.91 0.48
CA ASP A 231 7.49 23.00 -0.40
C ASP A 231 8.58 23.73 -1.19
N LYS A 232 8.24 24.90 -1.78
CA LYS A 232 9.24 25.74 -2.46
C LYS A 232 10.38 26.18 -1.54
N LYS A 233 10.07 26.53 -0.28
CA LYS A 233 11.07 26.94 0.70
C LYS A 233 11.95 25.79 1.16
N SER A 234 11.39 24.61 1.37
CA SER A 234 12.13 23.41 1.79
C SER A 234 12.92 22.78 0.66
N GLY A 235 12.49 22.96 -0.60
CA GLY A 235 13.04 22.28 -1.76
C GLY A 235 12.77 20.77 -1.78
N TRP A 236 11.82 20.27 -0.95
CA TRP A 236 11.58 18.84 -0.81
C TRP A 236 11.22 18.16 -2.14
N SER A 237 10.34 18.74 -2.94
CA SER A 237 9.92 18.16 -4.23
C SER A 237 11.03 18.14 -5.30
N ILE A 238 12.21 18.72 -5.02
CA ILE A 238 13.37 18.64 -5.93
C ILE A 238 13.85 17.20 -6.07
N GLN A 239 14.02 16.50 -4.94
CA GLN A 239 14.40 15.09 -4.89
C GLN A 239 13.23 14.18 -4.48
N SER A 240 12.17 14.75 -3.92
CA SER A 240 11.02 14.03 -3.42
C SER A 240 11.43 12.93 -2.40
N THR A 241 10.79 11.77 -2.46
CA THR A 241 11.14 10.63 -1.61
C THR A 241 12.53 10.07 -1.90
N ASN A 242 13.10 10.30 -3.09
CA ASN A 242 14.43 9.80 -3.46
C ASN A 242 15.58 10.43 -2.67
N GLY A 243 15.37 11.59 -2.05
CA GLY A 243 16.32 12.16 -1.09
C GLY A 243 16.61 11.25 0.11
N VAL A 244 15.75 10.27 0.36
CA VAL A 244 15.93 9.26 1.42
C VAL A 244 17.01 8.23 1.06
N LEU A 245 17.34 8.00 -0.23
CA LEU A 245 18.26 6.94 -0.64
C LEU A 245 19.69 7.17 -0.12
N ALA A 246 20.26 8.34 -0.36
CA ALA A 246 21.60 8.69 0.11
C ALA A 246 21.68 8.61 1.65
N TRP A 247 20.64 9.11 2.33
CA TRP A 247 20.54 9.03 3.77
C TRP A 247 20.42 7.58 4.28
N CYS A 248 19.59 6.71 3.68
CA CYS A 248 19.51 5.30 4.04
C CYS A 248 20.85 4.57 3.84
N ASN A 249 21.59 4.93 2.78
CA ASN A 249 22.93 4.40 2.54
C ASN A 249 23.92 4.81 3.65
N GLU A 250 23.87 6.07 4.07
CA GLU A 250 24.73 6.60 5.14
C GLU A 250 24.44 5.97 6.50
N VAL A 251 23.15 5.80 6.83
CA VAL A 251 22.74 5.23 8.13
C VAL A 251 22.64 3.71 8.15
N ALA A 252 23.17 3.03 7.12
CA ALA A 252 23.12 1.58 7.01
C ALA A 252 21.70 1.00 7.15
N GLY A 253 20.80 1.49 6.31
CA GLY A 253 19.40 1.06 6.20
C GLY A 253 18.97 0.76 4.76
N LEU A 254 19.87 0.91 3.77
CA LEU A 254 19.58 0.66 2.36
C LEU A 254 19.50 -0.86 2.08
N PRO A 255 18.48 -1.36 1.40
CA PRO A 255 18.47 -2.76 0.95
C PRO A 255 19.47 -2.94 -0.20
N VAL A 256 20.39 -3.88 -0.06
CA VAL A 256 21.39 -4.24 -1.08
C VAL A 256 21.45 -5.76 -1.19
N GLN A 257 21.33 -6.30 -2.42
CA GLN A 257 21.41 -7.73 -2.72
C GLN A 257 20.54 -8.59 -1.79
N ASN A 258 19.22 -8.47 -1.92
CA ASN A 258 18.24 -9.14 -1.03
C ASN A 258 18.51 -8.83 0.46
N CYS A 259 18.76 -7.57 0.80
CA CYS A 259 19.13 -7.13 2.15
C CYS A 259 20.35 -7.85 2.76
N ARG A 260 21.25 -8.43 1.95
CA ARG A 260 22.52 -9.01 2.43
C ARG A 260 23.44 -7.94 2.97
N LYS A 261 23.39 -6.71 2.40
CA LYS A 261 24.16 -5.55 2.85
C LYS A 261 23.22 -4.38 3.14
N THR A 262 23.72 -3.41 3.91
CA THR A 262 22.92 -2.23 4.33
C THR A 262 23.38 -0.92 3.68
N SER A 263 24.46 -0.96 2.87
CA SER A 263 25.00 0.17 2.13
C SER A 263 25.79 -0.28 0.91
N HIS A 264 26.03 0.63 -0.03
CA HIS A 264 26.86 0.38 -1.22
C HIS A 264 27.58 1.66 -1.66
N PRO A 265 28.85 1.60 -2.07
CA PRO A 265 29.62 2.79 -2.48
C PRO A 265 29.06 3.46 -3.75
N ASP A 266 28.40 2.73 -4.63
CA ASP A 266 27.79 3.24 -5.87
C ASP A 266 26.36 3.78 -5.70
N ALA A 267 25.80 3.85 -4.50
CA ALA A 267 24.42 4.29 -4.26
C ALA A 267 24.14 5.70 -4.83
N TRP A 268 25.15 6.57 -4.88
CA TRP A 268 25.04 7.92 -5.45
C TRP A 268 24.68 7.93 -6.95
N LYS A 269 24.93 6.83 -7.68
CA LYS A 269 24.59 6.73 -9.12
C LYS A 269 23.09 6.67 -9.39
N ILE A 270 22.30 6.38 -8.34
CA ILE A 270 20.83 6.24 -8.41
C ILE A 270 20.12 7.07 -7.34
N ASP A 271 20.79 7.96 -6.63
CA ASP A 271 20.22 8.76 -5.55
C ASP A 271 19.30 9.90 -6.04
N GLY A 272 18.79 10.68 -5.09
CA GLY A 272 17.87 11.78 -5.37
C GLY A 272 18.49 12.91 -6.19
N GLU A 273 19.80 13.16 -6.08
CA GLU A 273 20.50 14.15 -6.88
C GLU A 273 20.63 13.68 -8.34
N ARG A 274 21.05 12.44 -8.53
CA ARG A 274 21.14 11.82 -9.86
C ARG A 274 19.78 11.79 -10.55
N LEU A 275 18.71 11.41 -9.83
CA LEU A 275 17.35 11.40 -10.36
C LEU A 275 16.90 12.82 -10.74
N ASN A 276 17.16 13.82 -9.91
CA ASN A 276 16.80 15.21 -10.20
C ASN A 276 17.50 15.73 -11.47
N ASN A 277 18.75 15.35 -11.69
CA ASN A 277 19.51 15.74 -12.89
C ASN A 277 18.96 15.07 -14.18
N ALA A 278 18.36 13.88 -14.07
CA ALA A 278 17.74 13.16 -15.19
C ALA A 278 16.25 13.51 -15.38
N ARG A 279 15.67 14.33 -14.53
CA ARG A 279 14.22 14.65 -14.50
C ARG A 279 13.75 15.34 -15.76
N VAL A 280 12.72 14.78 -16.39
CA VAL A 280 12.03 15.36 -17.55
C VAL A 280 10.69 15.99 -17.18
N ALA A 281 9.98 15.46 -16.18
CA ALA A 281 8.70 15.97 -15.72
C ALA A 281 8.47 15.72 -14.22
N THR A 282 7.45 16.39 -13.66
CA THR A 282 6.93 16.12 -12.32
C THR A 282 5.41 16.06 -12.35
N TYR A 283 4.85 15.05 -11.70
CA TYR A 283 3.40 14.85 -11.59
C TYR A 283 2.93 14.88 -10.13
N GLY A 284 1.67 15.25 -9.95
CA GLY A 284 0.98 15.27 -8.66
C GLY A 284 -0.40 14.68 -8.76
N CYS A 285 -0.91 14.16 -7.65
CA CYS A 285 -2.30 13.71 -7.53
C CYS A 285 -3.26 14.91 -7.63
N PRO A 286 -4.56 14.70 -7.91
CA PRO A 286 -5.56 15.76 -7.81
C PRO A 286 -5.51 16.47 -6.44
N SER A 287 -5.73 17.79 -6.45
CA SER A 287 -5.63 18.63 -5.23
C SER A 287 -4.27 18.57 -4.51
N CYS A 288 -3.18 18.33 -5.24
CA CYS A 288 -1.82 18.28 -4.70
C CYS A 288 -0.93 19.36 -5.30
N THR A 289 -0.25 20.12 -4.47
CA THR A 289 0.69 21.18 -4.86
C THR A 289 2.15 20.80 -4.69
N MET A 290 2.46 19.65 -4.04
CA MET A 290 3.81 19.17 -3.79
C MET A 290 4.44 18.43 -4.97
N LYS A 291 3.65 17.84 -5.88
CA LYS A 291 4.12 17.14 -7.09
C LYS A 291 5.31 16.20 -6.86
N CYS A 292 5.10 15.18 -6.04
CA CYS A 292 6.17 14.26 -5.64
C CYS A 292 6.60 13.25 -6.71
N GLY A 293 5.87 13.08 -7.80
CA GLY A 293 6.24 12.16 -8.89
C GLY A 293 7.34 12.78 -9.76
N ILE A 294 8.52 12.17 -9.75
CA ILE A 294 9.63 12.56 -10.61
C ILE A 294 9.73 11.57 -11.76
N THR A 295 9.66 12.05 -12.99
CA THR A 295 9.70 11.22 -14.19
C THR A 295 11.02 11.43 -14.92
N ILE A 296 11.59 10.33 -15.39
CA ILE A 296 12.76 10.30 -16.28
C ILE A 296 12.38 9.61 -17.60
N HIS A 297 13.21 9.78 -18.61
CA HIS A 297 13.20 8.91 -19.79
C HIS A 297 14.25 7.81 -19.62
N ASP A 298 13.87 6.56 -19.86
CA ASP A 298 14.83 5.48 -20.03
C ASP A 298 15.52 5.50 -21.41
N LYS A 299 16.35 4.52 -21.69
CA LYS A 299 17.06 4.43 -22.98
C LYS A 299 16.13 4.27 -24.18
N GLU A 300 14.95 3.69 -23.97
CA GLU A 300 13.93 3.47 -24.99
C GLU A 300 12.96 4.64 -25.11
N LYS A 301 13.20 5.72 -24.35
CA LYS A 301 12.38 6.93 -24.26
C LYS A 301 11.00 6.74 -23.64
N HIS A 302 10.81 5.66 -22.86
CA HIS A 302 9.64 5.55 -22.03
C HIS A 302 9.72 6.51 -20.85
N GLU A 303 8.59 7.11 -20.49
CA GLU A 303 8.47 7.87 -19.25
C GLU A 303 8.28 6.92 -18.07
N SER A 304 9.12 7.06 -17.04
CA SER A 304 9.07 6.27 -15.82
C SER A 304 9.03 7.20 -14.61
N GLU A 305 7.97 7.11 -13.79
CA GLU A 305 7.86 7.85 -12.55
C GLU A 305 8.54 7.07 -11.42
N LEU A 306 9.59 7.66 -10.84
CA LEU A 306 10.41 7.03 -9.82
C LEU A 306 10.26 7.70 -8.45
N ASP A 307 10.19 6.89 -7.42
CA ASP A 307 10.29 7.28 -6.02
C ASP A 307 11.30 6.40 -5.28
N TYR A 308 11.54 6.67 -3.99
CA TYR A 308 12.55 5.96 -3.21
C TYR A 308 12.37 4.43 -3.21
N GLU A 309 11.15 3.96 -3.01
CA GLU A 309 10.87 2.52 -2.92
C GLU A 309 11.23 1.80 -4.22
N ASN A 310 10.87 2.41 -5.36
CA ASN A 310 11.16 1.86 -6.68
C ASN A 310 12.67 1.85 -6.94
N VAL A 311 13.33 2.99 -6.70
CA VAL A 311 14.77 3.13 -7.01
C VAL A 311 15.63 2.24 -6.10
N ALA A 312 15.35 2.20 -4.80
CA ALA A 312 16.14 1.40 -3.88
C ALA A 312 15.97 -0.11 -4.12
N LEU A 313 14.74 -0.56 -4.43
CA LEU A 313 14.52 -1.98 -4.68
C LEU A 313 15.01 -2.42 -6.06
N LEU A 314 14.60 -1.74 -7.14
CA LEU A 314 15.07 -2.05 -8.50
C LEU A 314 16.58 -1.81 -8.70
N GLY A 315 17.11 -0.84 -7.97
CA GLY A 315 18.53 -0.50 -7.99
C GLY A 315 19.36 -1.33 -7.02
N SER A 316 19.56 -0.80 -5.81
CA SER A 316 20.51 -1.39 -4.86
C SER A 316 20.15 -2.82 -4.44
N ASN A 317 18.86 -3.15 -4.26
CA ASN A 317 18.46 -4.51 -3.85
C ASN A 317 18.67 -5.58 -4.93
N LEU A 318 18.65 -5.19 -6.23
CA LEU A 318 19.07 -6.03 -7.34
C LEU A 318 20.55 -5.83 -7.74
N ASN A 319 21.29 -4.94 -7.04
CA ASN A 319 22.66 -4.57 -7.36
C ASN A 319 22.80 -3.89 -8.74
N ILE A 320 21.80 -3.10 -9.14
CA ILE A 320 21.77 -2.34 -10.39
C ILE A 320 21.96 -0.85 -10.06
N PHE A 321 23.10 -0.27 -10.40
CA PHE A 321 23.44 1.13 -10.14
C PHE A 321 23.50 1.95 -11.44
N ASP A 322 22.47 1.78 -12.27
CA ASP A 322 22.25 2.51 -13.51
C ASP A 322 20.80 3.00 -13.54
N LEU A 323 20.61 4.32 -13.49
CA LEU A 323 19.27 4.93 -13.38
C LEU A 323 18.39 4.66 -14.60
N ASP A 324 18.96 4.54 -15.80
CA ASP A 324 18.22 4.23 -17.03
C ASP A 324 17.66 2.79 -16.98
N GLN A 325 18.47 1.84 -16.48
CA GLN A 325 18.02 0.46 -16.27
C GLN A 325 16.94 0.37 -15.19
N VAL A 326 17.11 1.11 -14.08
CA VAL A 326 16.08 1.22 -13.02
C VAL A 326 14.77 1.79 -13.60
N GLY A 327 14.86 2.83 -14.42
CA GLY A 327 13.72 3.41 -15.13
C GLY A 327 12.99 2.42 -16.02
N SER A 328 13.74 1.65 -16.83
CA SER A 328 13.15 0.62 -17.71
C SER A 328 12.45 -0.50 -16.93
N LEU A 329 13.04 -0.97 -15.84
CA LEU A 329 12.43 -1.98 -14.99
C LEU A 329 11.15 -1.47 -14.31
N ASN A 330 11.16 -0.21 -13.84
CA ASN A 330 9.96 0.40 -13.25
C ASN A 330 8.85 0.60 -14.28
N TYR A 331 9.18 1.07 -15.49
CA TYR A 331 8.23 1.18 -16.58
C TYR A 331 7.52 -0.16 -16.85
N LEU A 332 8.27 -1.27 -16.89
CA LEU A 332 7.71 -2.61 -17.10
C LEU A 332 6.81 -3.05 -15.93
N CYS A 333 7.18 -2.77 -14.69
CA CYS A 333 6.30 -3.04 -13.54
C CYS A 333 4.97 -2.29 -13.68
N ASP A 334 5.04 -1.02 -14.08
CA ASP A 334 3.87 -0.17 -14.30
C ASP A 334 3.03 -0.67 -15.46
N GLU A 335 3.64 -0.96 -16.63
CA GLU A 335 2.95 -1.45 -17.83
C GLU A 335 2.25 -2.78 -17.58
N TYR A 336 2.91 -3.69 -16.87
CA TYR A 336 2.32 -4.98 -16.51
C TYR A 336 1.34 -4.91 -15.33
N GLY A 337 1.29 -3.79 -14.60
CA GLY A 337 0.45 -3.63 -13.41
C GLY A 337 0.90 -4.50 -12.24
N LEU A 338 2.20 -4.57 -11.99
CA LEU A 338 2.82 -5.29 -10.88
C LEU A 338 3.15 -4.33 -9.73
N ASP A 339 3.05 -4.80 -8.48
CA ASP A 339 3.67 -4.11 -7.35
C ASP A 339 5.19 -4.16 -7.48
N THR A 340 5.80 -3.03 -7.74
CA THR A 340 7.26 -2.94 -7.95
C THR A 340 8.02 -3.52 -6.75
N MET A 341 7.56 -3.25 -5.52
CA MET A 341 8.22 -3.77 -4.31
C MET A 341 8.20 -5.30 -4.24
N SER A 342 7.03 -5.90 -4.42
CA SER A 342 6.89 -7.38 -4.36
C SER A 342 7.57 -8.07 -5.54
N ALA A 343 7.45 -7.52 -6.75
CA ALA A 343 8.11 -8.04 -7.94
C ALA A 343 9.64 -8.11 -7.74
N VAL A 344 10.21 -7.01 -7.22
CA VAL A 344 11.67 -6.93 -7.02
C VAL A 344 12.15 -7.78 -5.85
N CYS A 345 11.42 -7.78 -4.72
CA CYS A 345 11.78 -8.67 -3.61
C CYS A 345 11.70 -10.14 -4.02
N THR A 346 10.76 -10.51 -4.91
CA THR A 346 10.67 -11.87 -5.46
C THR A 346 11.84 -12.17 -6.39
N LEU A 347 12.24 -11.23 -7.26
CA LEU A 347 13.41 -11.37 -8.12
C LEU A 347 14.71 -11.45 -7.32
N SER A 348 14.90 -10.57 -6.33
CA SER A 348 16.10 -10.59 -5.50
C SER A 348 16.19 -11.86 -4.64
N PHE A 349 15.06 -12.34 -4.14
CA PHE A 349 14.99 -13.65 -3.49
C PHE A 349 15.37 -14.78 -4.44
N TYR A 350 14.89 -14.76 -5.70
CA TYR A 350 15.24 -15.78 -6.68
C TYR A 350 16.74 -15.79 -7.01
N ALA A 351 17.34 -14.60 -7.22
CA ALA A 351 18.79 -14.47 -7.41
C ALA A 351 19.58 -14.99 -6.20
N ASP A 352 19.11 -14.70 -4.99
CA ASP A 352 19.74 -15.16 -3.75
C ASP A 352 19.61 -16.69 -3.59
N ALA A 353 18.44 -17.27 -3.90
CA ALA A 353 18.22 -18.71 -3.85
C ALA A 353 19.13 -19.48 -4.83
N ILE A 354 19.39 -18.92 -6.02
CA ILE A 354 20.37 -19.48 -6.98
C ILE A 354 21.78 -19.36 -6.40
N ALA A 355 22.16 -18.19 -5.86
CA ALA A 355 23.48 -17.95 -5.29
C ALA A 355 23.78 -18.86 -4.09
N GLN A 356 22.74 -19.19 -3.28
CA GLN A 356 22.84 -20.13 -2.16
C GLN A 356 22.78 -21.62 -2.60
N GLY A 357 22.56 -21.90 -3.88
CA GLY A 357 22.42 -23.28 -4.38
C GLY A 357 21.11 -23.97 -4.01
N ALA A 358 20.11 -23.22 -3.50
CA ALA A 358 18.80 -23.78 -3.16
C ALA A 358 17.95 -24.11 -4.41
N THR A 359 18.21 -23.44 -5.51
CA THR A 359 17.58 -23.72 -6.82
C THR A 359 18.58 -23.48 -7.95
N THR A 360 18.20 -23.91 -9.16
CA THR A 360 19.00 -23.66 -10.37
C THR A 360 18.34 -22.58 -11.23
N GLY A 361 19.12 -21.79 -11.90
CA GLY A 361 18.66 -20.73 -12.80
C GLY A 361 19.82 -19.93 -13.38
N ASP A 362 19.51 -19.02 -14.27
CA ASP A 362 20.47 -18.17 -15.00
C ASP A 362 20.40 -16.69 -14.60
N PHE A 363 19.72 -16.38 -13.51
CA PHE A 363 19.59 -15.01 -13.00
C PHE A 363 20.58 -14.71 -11.87
N LYS A 364 21.24 -13.55 -11.94
CA LYS A 364 22.18 -13.07 -10.93
C LYS A 364 21.98 -11.59 -10.63
N PHE A 365 22.42 -11.16 -9.46
CA PHE A 365 22.43 -9.74 -9.11
C PHE A 365 23.21 -8.90 -10.12
N GLY A 366 22.68 -7.73 -10.50
CA GLY A 366 23.23 -6.82 -11.48
C GLY A 366 22.80 -7.07 -12.93
N ASP A 367 22.06 -8.14 -13.20
CA ASP A 367 21.61 -8.49 -14.55
C ASP A 367 20.24 -7.86 -14.86
N ALA A 368 20.25 -6.59 -15.27
CA ALA A 368 19.03 -5.84 -15.56
C ALA A 368 18.25 -6.40 -16.76
N GLU A 369 18.96 -6.89 -17.82
CA GLU A 369 18.27 -7.41 -19.00
C GLU A 369 17.53 -8.70 -18.66
N ARG A 370 18.16 -9.60 -17.92
CA ARG A 370 17.46 -10.80 -17.45
C ARG A 370 16.32 -10.50 -16.50
N ALA A 371 16.46 -9.47 -15.64
CA ALA A 371 15.38 -9.00 -14.78
C ALA A 371 14.15 -8.53 -15.59
N LYS A 372 14.34 -7.78 -16.70
CA LYS A 372 13.25 -7.36 -17.61
C LYS A 372 12.50 -8.57 -18.20
N GLU A 373 13.24 -9.57 -18.69
CA GLU A 373 12.64 -10.79 -19.23
C GLU A 373 11.82 -11.52 -18.16
N LEU A 374 12.38 -11.69 -16.96
CA LEU A 374 11.72 -12.36 -15.84
C LEU A 374 10.45 -11.65 -15.38
N LEU A 375 10.42 -10.30 -15.37
CA LEU A 375 9.19 -9.53 -15.11
C LEU A 375 8.12 -9.83 -16.15
N GLY A 376 8.48 -9.92 -17.43
CA GLY A 376 7.56 -10.29 -18.49
C GLY A 376 7.01 -11.72 -18.35
N LEU A 377 7.89 -12.68 -18.03
CA LEU A 377 7.48 -14.07 -17.77
C LEU A 377 6.53 -14.15 -16.57
N ALA A 378 6.82 -13.43 -15.49
CA ALA A 378 5.97 -13.36 -14.30
C ALA A 378 4.59 -12.75 -14.61
N ALA A 379 4.57 -11.63 -15.33
CA ALA A 379 3.33 -10.94 -15.70
C ALA A 379 2.39 -11.81 -16.54
N ARG A 380 2.93 -12.65 -17.40
CA ARG A 380 2.17 -13.57 -18.27
C ARG A 380 2.08 -14.99 -17.74
N ARG A 381 2.71 -15.29 -16.58
CA ARG A 381 2.82 -16.65 -16.01
C ARG A 381 3.39 -17.67 -17.00
N GLU A 382 4.36 -17.26 -17.82
CA GLU A 382 4.94 -18.10 -18.86
C GLU A 382 6.01 -19.04 -18.30
N GLY A 383 5.87 -20.33 -18.60
CA GLY A 383 6.81 -21.36 -18.19
C GLY A 383 6.86 -21.59 -16.68
N LYS A 384 7.77 -22.46 -16.24
CA LYS A 384 7.93 -22.80 -14.81
C LYS A 384 8.38 -21.58 -13.98
N VAL A 385 9.38 -20.84 -14.48
CA VAL A 385 9.96 -19.70 -13.77
C VAL A 385 8.95 -18.56 -13.66
N GLY A 386 8.23 -18.23 -14.75
CA GLY A 386 7.22 -17.17 -14.71
C GLY A 386 6.08 -17.48 -13.73
N ASN A 387 5.61 -18.73 -13.69
CA ASN A 387 4.60 -19.16 -12.72
C ASN A 387 5.13 -19.06 -11.28
N LEU A 388 6.37 -19.47 -11.03
CA LEU A 388 6.99 -19.43 -9.71
C LEU A 388 7.14 -17.97 -9.22
N LEU A 389 7.65 -17.09 -10.06
CA LEU A 389 7.79 -15.66 -9.78
C LEU A 389 6.43 -14.99 -9.49
N ALA A 390 5.37 -15.36 -10.22
CA ALA A 390 4.03 -14.78 -10.06
C ALA A 390 3.37 -15.08 -8.70
N GLU A 391 3.91 -16.03 -7.93
CA GLU A 391 3.38 -16.44 -6.62
C GLU A 391 3.87 -15.56 -5.45
N GLY A 392 4.93 -14.75 -5.61
CA GLY A 392 5.58 -13.99 -4.56
C GLY A 392 6.61 -14.78 -3.76
N SER A 393 7.44 -14.08 -2.98
CA SER A 393 8.64 -14.64 -2.36
C SER A 393 8.35 -15.78 -1.38
N LEU A 394 7.31 -15.67 -0.54
CA LEU A 394 6.97 -16.70 0.45
C LEU A 394 6.56 -18.03 -0.20
N ARG A 395 5.66 -17.99 -1.22
CA ARG A 395 5.21 -19.21 -1.90
C ARG A 395 6.32 -19.81 -2.74
N MET A 396 7.12 -18.96 -3.39
CA MET A 396 8.32 -19.38 -4.11
C MET A 396 9.30 -20.09 -3.16
N ALA A 397 9.56 -19.54 -1.97
CA ALA A 397 10.43 -20.16 -0.98
C ALA A 397 9.94 -21.54 -0.53
N LYS A 398 8.63 -21.68 -0.30
CA LYS A 398 8.02 -22.97 0.04
C LYS A 398 8.16 -24.01 -1.07
N GLU A 399 8.02 -23.61 -2.32
CA GLU A 399 8.20 -24.49 -3.49
C GLU A 399 9.66 -24.91 -3.68
N ILE A 400 10.59 -23.97 -3.50
CA ILE A 400 12.04 -24.25 -3.58
C ILE A 400 12.50 -25.15 -2.42
N GLY A 401 11.98 -24.94 -1.21
CA GLY A 401 12.43 -25.64 -0.02
C GLY A 401 13.85 -25.22 0.43
N HIS A 402 14.67 -26.16 0.86
CA HIS A 402 16.06 -25.94 1.28
C HIS A 402 16.23 -24.84 2.33
N ASN A 403 15.25 -24.70 3.24
CA ASN A 403 15.19 -23.62 4.26
C ASN A 403 15.20 -22.20 3.69
N SER A 404 14.82 -22.03 2.42
CA SER A 404 14.88 -20.72 1.75
C SER A 404 13.87 -19.72 2.29
N GLU A 405 12.84 -20.15 3.02
CA GLU A 405 11.91 -19.26 3.73
C GLU A 405 12.64 -18.34 4.74
N ALA A 406 13.78 -18.75 5.26
CA ALA A 406 14.54 -17.95 6.23
C ALA A 406 15.01 -16.60 5.68
N TYR A 407 15.28 -16.51 4.37
CA TYR A 407 15.73 -15.28 3.70
C TYR A 407 14.74 -14.72 2.67
N ALA A 408 13.49 -15.21 2.68
CA ALA A 408 12.40 -14.55 1.99
C ALA A 408 12.00 -13.27 2.78
N LEU A 409 12.19 -12.11 2.16
CA LEU A 409 11.98 -10.81 2.81
C LEU A 409 10.49 -10.43 2.84
N GLN A 410 9.74 -11.01 3.75
CA GLN A 410 8.29 -10.82 3.86
C GLN A 410 7.79 -10.90 5.31
N VAL A 411 6.60 -10.35 5.58
CA VAL A 411 5.83 -10.57 6.81
C VAL A 411 4.38 -10.86 6.42
N LYS A 412 3.81 -11.93 6.93
CA LYS A 412 2.43 -12.37 6.62
C LYS A 412 2.20 -12.56 5.11
N GLY A 413 3.25 -12.85 4.35
CA GLY A 413 3.19 -13.04 2.89
C GLY A 413 3.35 -11.78 2.05
N LEU A 414 3.42 -10.58 2.65
CA LEU A 414 3.72 -9.34 1.93
C LEU A 414 5.21 -8.99 2.06
N GLU A 415 5.87 -8.78 0.95
CA GLU A 415 7.28 -8.42 0.87
C GLU A 415 7.56 -7.07 1.53
N VAL A 416 8.76 -6.93 2.13
CA VAL A 416 9.18 -5.71 2.83
C VAL A 416 9.31 -4.51 1.89
N ALA A 417 9.10 -3.31 2.42
CA ALA A 417 9.45 -2.07 1.75
C ALA A 417 10.97 -1.83 1.80
N ALA A 418 11.46 -0.84 1.10
CA ALA A 418 12.88 -0.59 0.79
C ALA A 418 13.76 -0.20 2.00
N TYR A 419 13.65 -0.93 3.10
CA TYR A 419 14.44 -0.70 4.32
C TYR A 419 15.02 -2.00 4.84
N ASN A 420 16.34 -2.08 4.91
CA ASN A 420 17.02 -3.21 5.56
C ASN A 420 17.03 -2.97 7.07
N CYS A 421 16.18 -3.71 7.77
CA CYS A 421 15.97 -3.51 9.20
C CYS A 421 16.74 -4.49 10.08
N LYS A 422 17.81 -5.13 9.58
CA LYS A 422 18.61 -6.07 10.39
C LYS A 422 19.20 -5.48 11.67
N PHE A 423 19.26 -4.15 11.78
CA PHE A 423 19.61 -3.44 13.01
C PHE A 423 18.79 -2.15 13.21
N ILE A 424 17.48 -2.22 12.93
CA ILE A 424 16.53 -1.12 13.15
C ILE A 424 15.27 -1.71 13.82
N PRO A 425 15.33 -2.04 15.14
CA PRO A 425 14.32 -2.87 15.80
C PRO A 425 12.91 -2.26 15.81
N GLY A 426 12.76 -0.93 15.92
CA GLY A 426 11.45 -0.29 15.89
C GLY A 426 10.80 -0.32 14.50
N GLN A 427 11.60 -0.19 13.42
CA GLN A 427 11.05 -0.35 12.08
C GLN A 427 10.78 -1.83 11.76
N ALA A 428 11.58 -2.75 12.27
CA ALA A 428 11.31 -4.19 12.19
C ALA A 428 9.99 -4.53 12.92
N LEU A 429 9.75 -3.97 14.12
CA LEU A 429 8.46 -4.07 14.82
C LEU A 429 7.33 -3.50 13.95
N SER A 430 7.51 -2.32 13.36
CA SER A 430 6.51 -1.71 12.49
C SER A 430 6.09 -2.64 11.35
N PHE A 431 7.03 -3.35 10.72
CA PHE A 431 6.72 -4.35 9.70
C PHE A 431 6.02 -5.57 10.27
N GLY A 432 6.50 -6.09 11.41
CA GLY A 432 5.92 -7.26 12.08
C GLY A 432 4.45 -7.08 12.43
N VAL A 433 4.11 -5.95 13.04
CA VAL A 433 2.75 -5.67 13.54
C VAL A 433 1.87 -4.91 12.56
N ALA A 434 2.33 -4.68 11.33
CA ALA A 434 1.52 -4.02 10.31
C ALA A 434 0.27 -4.86 9.98
N PRO A 435 -0.90 -4.22 9.82
CA PRO A 435 -2.18 -4.92 9.71
C PRO A 435 -2.39 -5.64 8.38
N ILE A 436 -1.60 -5.33 7.35
CA ILE A 436 -1.73 -5.91 6.00
C ILE A 436 -0.47 -6.69 5.56
N GLY A 437 0.51 -6.88 6.45
CA GLY A 437 1.87 -7.36 6.15
C GLY A 437 2.89 -6.23 6.07
N ALA A 438 4.15 -6.55 5.72
CA ALA A 438 5.28 -5.64 5.80
C ALA A 438 5.11 -4.38 4.91
N HIS A 439 4.59 -3.30 5.48
CA HIS A 439 4.38 -2.05 4.75
C HIS A 439 4.77 -0.82 5.58
N HIS A 440 5.74 -0.02 5.09
CA HIS A 440 6.20 1.21 5.74
C HIS A 440 5.13 2.31 5.85
N ARG A 441 4.02 2.19 5.11
CA ARG A 441 2.88 3.10 5.19
C ARG A 441 2.28 3.16 6.59
N GLU A 442 2.25 2.04 7.31
CA GLU A 442 1.57 1.90 8.60
C GLU A 442 2.27 2.71 9.70
N ALA A 443 3.57 2.54 9.83
CA ALA A 443 4.44 3.36 10.64
C ALA A 443 5.82 3.43 9.99
N TRP A 444 6.50 4.55 10.13
CA TRP A 444 7.86 4.75 9.63
C TRP A 444 8.66 5.43 10.73
N ILE A 445 9.26 4.61 11.58
CA ILE A 445 9.92 5.03 12.82
C ILE A 445 11.42 5.27 12.63
N ILE A 446 11.97 5.03 11.43
CA ILE A 446 13.42 5.07 11.20
C ILE A 446 14.04 6.38 11.69
N THR A 447 13.41 7.54 11.45
CA THR A 447 13.92 8.83 11.92
C THR A 447 14.05 8.93 13.45
N PHE A 448 13.25 8.18 14.20
CA PHE A 448 13.36 8.08 15.65
C PHE A 448 14.57 7.22 16.08
N GLU A 449 15.03 6.34 15.19
CA GLU A 449 16.11 5.37 15.44
C GLU A 449 17.43 5.75 14.75
N LEU A 450 17.64 7.00 14.35
CA LEU A 450 18.82 7.44 13.60
C LEU A 450 20.14 7.30 14.36
N LYS A 451 20.08 7.53 15.66
CA LYS A 451 21.27 7.43 16.52
C LYS A 451 21.54 5.96 16.83
N LEU A 452 22.78 5.52 16.74
CA LEU A 452 23.17 4.14 17.08
C LEU A 452 22.69 3.74 18.48
N SER A 453 22.82 4.63 19.47
CA SER A 453 22.34 4.39 20.84
C SER A 453 20.84 4.09 20.93
N THR A 454 20.04 4.68 20.05
CA THR A 454 18.59 4.38 20.00
C THR A 454 18.29 3.09 19.25
N ARG A 455 19.15 2.65 18.31
CA ARG A 455 18.99 1.35 17.65
C ARG A 455 19.25 0.17 18.60
N GLU A 456 20.11 0.32 19.58
CA GLU A 456 20.41 -0.74 20.57
C GLU A 456 19.30 -0.94 21.60
N SER A 457 18.37 0.02 21.74
CA SER A 457 17.22 -0.09 22.63
C SER A 457 16.09 -0.95 22.03
N TYR A 458 15.44 -1.74 22.89
CA TYR A 458 14.22 -2.48 22.60
C TYR A 458 13.11 -2.10 23.61
N GLY A 459 13.13 -0.88 24.10
CA GLY A 459 12.26 -0.40 25.15
C GLY A 459 10.81 -0.09 24.71
N PRO A 460 9.93 0.13 25.71
CA PRO A 460 8.50 0.41 25.49
C PRO A 460 8.24 1.71 24.71
N GLU A 461 9.19 2.65 24.70
CA GLU A 461 9.10 3.91 23.97
C GLU A 461 9.01 3.71 22.44
N LYS A 462 9.68 2.67 21.93
CA LYS A 462 9.59 2.31 20.51
C LYS A 462 8.22 1.73 20.16
N ALA A 463 7.68 0.87 21.01
CA ALA A 463 6.33 0.35 20.86
C ALA A 463 5.29 1.49 20.87
N ALA A 464 5.41 2.42 21.82
CA ALA A 464 4.56 3.62 21.90
C ALA A 464 4.65 4.46 20.62
N LYS A 465 5.86 4.66 20.07
CA LYS A 465 6.07 5.43 18.85
C LYS A 465 5.49 4.73 17.62
N VAL A 466 5.60 3.42 17.52
CA VAL A 466 4.96 2.64 16.45
C VAL A 466 3.44 2.81 16.52
N ILE A 467 2.83 2.70 17.70
CA ILE A 467 1.38 2.88 17.91
C ILE A 467 0.94 4.30 17.52
N GLU A 468 1.64 5.33 17.98
CA GLU A 468 1.37 6.72 17.61
C GLU A 468 1.37 6.90 16.08
N LEU A 469 2.43 6.42 15.41
CA LEU A 469 2.54 6.50 13.96
C LEU A 469 1.46 5.69 13.23
N GLN A 470 1.07 4.54 13.75
CA GLN A 470 -0.05 3.76 13.20
C GLN A 470 -1.37 4.52 13.29
N ARG A 471 -1.67 5.18 14.42
CA ARG A 471 -2.86 6.02 14.58
C ARG A 471 -2.92 7.15 13.56
N ILE A 472 -1.78 7.77 13.27
CA ILE A 472 -1.65 8.87 12.31
C ILE A 472 -1.66 8.33 10.87
N ARG A 473 -0.68 7.49 10.52
CA ARG A 473 -0.36 7.12 9.13
C ARG A 473 -1.31 6.08 8.56
N GLY A 474 -1.44 4.93 9.23
CA GLY A 474 -2.34 3.84 8.83
C GLY A 474 -3.78 4.01 9.33
N GLY A 475 -3.98 4.91 10.30
CA GLY A 475 -5.28 5.30 10.83
C GLY A 475 -5.83 6.55 10.15
N MET A 476 -5.65 7.72 10.75
CA MET A 476 -6.30 8.97 10.32
C MET A 476 -6.19 9.24 8.81
N PHE A 477 -4.99 9.14 8.23
CA PHE A 477 -4.81 9.40 6.79
C PHE A 477 -5.53 8.40 5.89
N GLU A 478 -5.61 7.13 6.30
CA GLU A 478 -6.31 6.09 5.53
C GLU A 478 -7.83 6.15 5.73
N LEU A 479 -8.31 6.66 6.86
CA LEU A 479 -9.74 6.90 7.13
C LEU A 479 -10.26 8.11 6.36
N MET A 480 -9.51 9.20 6.37
CA MET A 480 -9.84 10.44 5.66
C MET A 480 -9.51 10.37 4.17
N VAL A 481 -8.71 9.40 3.75
CA VAL A 481 -8.20 9.18 2.39
C VAL A 481 -7.40 10.40 1.89
N ALA A 482 -6.46 10.83 2.72
CA ALA A 482 -5.55 11.94 2.43
C ALA A 482 -4.09 11.46 2.32
N CYS A 483 -3.26 12.26 1.67
CA CYS A 483 -1.82 12.00 1.63
C CYS A 483 -1.11 12.65 2.81
N ARG A 484 -0.15 11.93 3.38
CA ARG A 484 0.61 12.33 4.57
C ARG A 484 1.82 13.22 4.31
N PHE A 485 2.21 13.43 3.04
CA PHE A 485 3.45 14.15 2.72
C PHE A 485 3.50 15.60 3.21
N PRO A 486 2.43 16.42 3.22
CA PRO A 486 2.51 17.73 3.83
C PRO A 486 2.95 17.68 5.30
N TRP A 487 2.43 16.72 6.06
CA TRP A 487 2.83 16.51 7.46
C TRP A 487 4.26 15.98 7.58
N ILE A 488 4.61 14.87 6.87
CA ILE A 488 5.92 14.22 7.01
C ILE A 488 7.05 15.08 6.49
N ALA A 489 6.88 15.67 5.30
CA ALA A 489 7.96 16.31 4.56
C ALA A 489 8.11 17.80 4.89
N LEU A 490 7.00 18.47 5.21
CA LEU A 490 6.98 19.91 5.40
C LEU A 490 6.67 20.34 6.83
N GLY A 491 6.32 19.41 7.72
CA GLY A 491 5.91 19.73 9.09
C GLY A 491 4.51 20.37 9.17
N TRP A 492 3.65 20.13 8.19
CA TRP A 492 2.26 20.58 8.20
C TRP A 492 1.53 20.03 9.42
N LYS A 493 0.83 20.89 10.15
CA LYS A 493 0.23 20.50 11.44
C LYS A 493 -0.89 19.47 11.27
N LEU A 494 -0.85 18.42 12.08
CA LEU A 494 -1.88 17.36 12.08
C LEU A 494 -3.27 17.90 12.41
N ASP A 495 -3.38 18.90 13.29
CA ASP A 495 -4.64 19.54 13.67
C ASP A 495 -5.40 20.21 12.51
N ASN A 496 -4.76 20.42 11.37
CA ASN A 496 -5.44 20.92 10.19
C ASN A 496 -6.42 19.88 9.59
N TYR A 497 -6.14 18.59 9.74
CA TYR A 497 -6.99 17.53 9.18
C TYR A 497 -8.35 17.39 9.90
N PRO A 498 -8.43 17.38 11.24
CA PRO A 498 -9.72 17.50 11.92
C PRO A 498 -10.50 18.77 11.56
N LYS A 499 -9.85 19.92 11.29
CA LYS A 499 -10.55 21.13 10.83
C LYS A 499 -11.27 20.91 9.51
N TYR A 500 -10.59 20.28 8.50
CA TYR A 500 -11.25 19.94 7.24
C TYR A 500 -12.43 18.99 7.46
N PHE A 501 -12.22 17.96 8.27
CA PHE A 501 -13.27 17.01 8.62
C PHE A 501 -14.48 17.70 9.23
N ASN A 502 -14.28 18.58 10.20
CA ASN A 502 -15.33 19.31 10.92
C ASN A 502 -16.10 20.27 10.00
N LEU A 503 -15.41 21.03 9.13
CA LEU A 503 -16.04 21.92 8.16
C LEU A 503 -16.87 21.15 7.12
N VAL A 504 -16.47 19.94 6.79
CA VAL A 504 -17.20 19.10 5.82
C VAL A 504 -18.38 18.38 6.47
N THR A 505 -18.20 17.86 7.69
CA THR A 505 -19.22 17.00 8.37
C THR A 505 -20.15 17.78 9.31
N GLY A 506 -19.69 18.92 9.84
CA GLY A 506 -20.39 19.66 10.90
C GLY A 506 -20.18 19.07 12.29
N LEU A 507 -19.25 18.14 12.44
CA LEU A 507 -18.84 17.58 13.74
C LEU A 507 -17.79 18.48 14.40
N ASP A 508 -17.47 18.20 15.66
CA ASP A 508 -16.39 18.88 16.41
C ASP A 508 -15.39 17.83 16.93
N TRP A 509 -14.75 17.13 16.00
CA TRP A 509 -13.76 16.11 16.33
C TRP A 509 -12.36 16.68 16.45
N LYS A 510 -11.59 16.03 17.33
CA LYS A 510 -10.15 16.30 17.54
C LYS A 510 -9.34 15.06 17.11
N LEU A 511 -8.02 15.16 17.20
CA LEU A 511 -7.13 14.03 16.86
C LEU A 511 -7.45 12.77 17.66
N ASP A 512 -7.78 12.88 18.95
CA ASP A 512 -8.12 11.74 19.81
C ASP A 512 -9.35 10.97 19.32
N ASP A 513 -10.35 11.66 18.77
CA ASP A 513 -11.51 11.00 18.17
C ASP A 513 -11.12 10.18 16.94
N MET A 514 -10.23 10.71 16.09
CA MET A 514 -9.68 10.00 14.94
C MET A 514 -8.82 8.80 15.37
N TRP A 515 -8.03 8.93 16.43
CA TRP A 515 -7.19 7.85 16.95
C TRP A 515 -8.02 6.70 17.52
N LYS A 516 -9.12 7.00 18.16
CA LYS A 516 -10.06 5.97 18.63
C LYS A 516 -10.65 5.15 17.47
N VAL A 517 -11.00 5.81 16.36
CA VAL A 517 -11.43 5.09 15.16
C VAL A 517 -10.28 4.32 14.54
N ALA A 518 -9.06 4.88 14.50
CA ALA A 518 -7.88 4.17 14.02
C ALA A 518 -7.65 2.87 14.80
N ASP A 519 -7.66 2.93 16.15
CA ASP A 519 -7.48 1.74 17.00
C ASP A 519 -8.59 0.71 16.78
N ARG A 520 -9.84 1.15 16.58
CA ARG A 520 -10.96 0.27 16.21
C ARG A 520 -10.69 -0.47 14.90
N VAL A 521 -10.26 0.24 13.86
CA VAL A 521 -10.02 -0.36 12.54
C VAL A 521 -8.81 -1.31 12.56
N TYR A 522 -7.73 -0.95 13.27
CA TYR A 522 -6.59 -1.85 13.48
C TYR A 522 -7.00 -3.15 14.19
N SER A 523 -7.80 -3.04 15.24
CA SER A 523 -8.31 -4.21 15.96
C SER A 523 -9.25 -5.05 15.09
N LEU A 524 -10.11 -4.43 14.27
CA LEU A 524 -10.98 -5.15 13.34
C LEU A 524 -10.17 -5.93 12.28
N ILE A 525 -9.14 -5.33 11.71
CA ILE A 525 -8.27 -6.02 10.75
C ILE A 525 -7.50 -7.17 11.43
N LYS A 526 -7.08 -6.99 12.69
CA LYS A 526 -6.48 -8.09 13.46
C LYS A 526 -7.47 -9.23 13.70
N LEU A 527 -8.74 -8.94 13.98
CA LEU A 527 -9.80 -9.96 14.07
C LEU A 527 -10.03 -10.65 12.71
N ASN A 528 -9.97 -9.91 11.59
CA ASN A 528 -10.05 -10.52 10.27
C ASN A 528 -8.89 -11.50 10.03
N TYR A 529 -7.66 -11.12 10.41
CA TYR A 529 -6.49 -12.00 10.32
C TYR A 529 -6.67 -13.27 11.15
N ILE A 530 -7.20 -13.16 12.38
CA ILE A 530 -7.42 -14.31 13.28
C ILE A 530 -8.49 -15.25 12.71
N ARG A 531 -9.54 -14.72 12.08
CA ARG A 531 -10.59 -15.54 11.43
C ARG A 531 -10.04 -16.36 10.26
N GLU A 532 -9.06 -15.83 9.54
CA GLU A 532 -8.42 -16.55 8.42
C GLU A 532 -7.31 -17.51 8.89
N PHE A 533 -6.63 -17.17 9.97
CA PHE A 533 -5.49 -17.91 10.52
C PHE A 533 -5.66 -18.11 12.03
N PRO A 534 -6.58 -18.99 12.48
CA PRO A 534 -6.85 -19.20 13.90
C PRO A 534 -5.64 -19.77 14.68
N GLU A 535 -4.76 -20.49 13.99
CA GLU A 535 -3.51 -21.02 14.55
C GLU A 535 -2.35 -19.99 14.51
N ALA A 536 -2.62 -18.77 14.02
CA ALA A 536 -1.61 -17.74 13.97
C ALA A 536 -1.08 -17.41 15.37
N THR A 537 0.21 -17.54 15.51
CA THR A 537 0.92 -17.28 16.75
C THR A 537 1.61 -15.92 16.70
N ARG A 538 2.19 -15.52 17.83
CA ARG A 538 3.10 -14.40 17.99
C ARG A 538 4.18 -14.35 16.88
N LYS A 539 4.64 -15.49 16.37
CA LYS A 539 5.62 -15.58 15.27
C LYS A 539 5.12 -14.96 13.95
N GLY A 540 3.82 -14.85 13.75
CA GLY A 540 3.24 -14.11 12.60
C GLY A 540 3.51 -12.60 12.63
N ASP A 541 3.88 -12.05 13.77
CA ASP A 541 4.26 -10.64 13.95
C ASP A 541 5.81 -10.45 14.02
N TYR A 542 6.59 -11.44 13.55
CA TYR A 542 8.05 -11.35 13.44
C TYR A 542 8.47 -10.83 12.07
N PRO A 543 9.57 -10.05 12.00
CA PRO A 543 10.19 -9.65 10.73
C PRO A 543 10.91 -10.84 10.08
N PRO A 544 11.47 -10.69 8.86
CA PRO A 544 12.22 -11.76 8.19
C PRO A 544 13.28 -12.40 9.08
N ALA A 545 13.31 -13.73 9.12
CA ALA A 545 14.20 -14.49 10.01
C ALA A 545 15.68 -14.19 9.80
N VAL A 546 16.08 -13.91 8.56
CA VAL A 546 17.46 -13.55 8.19
C VAL A 546 17.99 -12.30 8.91
N TRP A 547 17.11 -11.44 9.44
CA TRP A 547 17.53 -10.26 10.21
C TRP A 547 17.98 -10.59 11.64
N PHE A 548 17.63 -11.77 12.15
CA PHE A 548 18.12 -12.29 13.42
C PHE A 548 19.38 -13.15 13.30
N ASP A 549 19.76 -13.50 12.07
CA ASP A 549 20.91 -14.36 11.83
C ASP A 549 22.23 -13.57 11.92
N PRO A 550 23.13 -13.86 12.88
CA PRO A 550 24.41 -13.19 12.99
C PRO A 550 25.31 -13.42 11.75
N ALA A 551 25.13 -14.51 11.01
CA ALA A 551 25.86 -14.75 9.77
C ALA A 551 25.48 -13.78 8.64
N ASN A 552 24.32 -13.11 8.75
CA ASN A 552 23.88 -12.07 7.82
C ASN A 552 24.25 -10.65 8.29
N ALA A 553 25.00 -10.49 9.39
CA ALA A 553 25.48 -9.18 9.82
C ALA A 553 26.49 -8.61 8.80
N ASP A 554 26.52 -7.28 8.65
CA ASP A 554 27.52 -6.63 7.81
C ASP A 554 28.91 -6.84 8.42
N THR A 555 29.91 -7.11 7.57
CA THR A 555 31.30 -7.31 8.01
C THR A 555 32.06 -5.98 8.18
N GLU A 556 31.54 -4.92 7.58
CA GLU A 556 32.14 -3.58 7.55
C GLU A 556 31.07 -2.49 7.77
N GLY A 557 31.51 -1.27 8.02
CA GLY A 557 30.63 -0.12 8.16
C GLY A 557 30.09 0.12 9.58
N PRO A 558 29.15 1.07 9.75
CA PRO A 558 28.75 1.57 11.06
C PRO A 558 27.99 0.54 11.93
N ILE A 559 27.46 -0.51 11.32
CA ILE A 559 26.73 -1.59 12.02
C ILE A 559 27.40 -2.95 11.85
N ALA A 560 28.71 -2.99 11.60
CA ALA A 560 29.46 -4.25 11.48
C ALA A 560 29.23 -5.17 12.69
N GLY A 561 28.91 -6.43 12.42
CA GLY A 561 28.58 -7.45 13.44
C GLY A 561 27.23 -7.26 14.15
N LYS A 562 26.43 -6.25 13.78
CA LYS A 562 25.13 -5.99 14.39
C LYS A 562 24.00 -6.66 13.62
N HIS A 563 23.03 -7.19 14.37
CA HIS A 563 21.79 -7.79 13.84
C HIS A 563 20.66 -7.62 14.88
N LEU A 564 19.42 -7.95 14.55
CA LEU A 564 18.34 -8.02 15.52
C LEU A 564 18.58 -9.17 16.50
N GLU A 565 18.30 -8.92 17.77
CA GLU A 565 18.37 -9.94 18.83
C GLU A 565 16.96 -10.47 19.10
N GLU A 566 16.73 -11.76 18.83
CA GLU A 566 15.37 -12.34 18.82
C GLU A 566 14.66 -12.20 20.19
N ASP A 567 15.36 -12.50 21.29
CA ASP A 567 14.79 -12.39 22.65
C ASP A 567 14.42 -10.94 23.01
N LYS A 568 15.26 -9.98 22.61
CA LYS A 568 14.98 -8.55 22.82
C LYS A 568 13.83 -8.07 21.93
N TYR A 569 13.75 -8.57 20.70
CA TYR A 569 12.63 -8.28 19.82
C TYR A 569 11.32 -8.82 20.38
N ASP A 570 11.33 -10.03 20.95
CA ASP A 570 10.15 -10.61 21.60
C ASP A 570 9.68 -9.76 22.79
N GLY A 571 10.61 -9.23 23.59
CA GLY A 571 10.31 -8.24 24.63
C GLY A 571 9.68 -6.95 24.10
N LEU A 572 10.23 -6.40 23.01
CA LEU A 572 9.69 -5.22 22.35
C LEU A 572 8.27 -5.46 21.79
N LEU A 573 8.04 -6.64 21.21
CA LEU A 573 6.72 -7.06 20.73
C LEU A 573 5.72 -7.18 21.88
N GLN A 574 6.16 -7.67 23.07
CA GLN A 574 5.31 -7.70 24.26
C GLN A 574 4.92 -6.29 24.69
N HIS A 575 5.84 -5.33 24.72
CA HIS A 575 5.51 -3.93 25.01
C HIS A 575 4.47 -3.37 24.05
N TYR A 576 4.52 -3.73 22.77
CA TYR A 576 3.50 -3.32 21.80
C TYR A 576 2.14 -3.94 22.12
N TYR A 577 2.07 -5.23 22.45
CA TYR A 577 0.81 -5.91 22.80
C TYR A 577 0.18 -5.32 24.06
N ASP A 578 0.98 -5.11 25.11
CA ASP A 578 0.50 -4.53 26.36
C ASP A 578 -0.11 -3.15 26.15
N GLN A 579 0.56 -2.28 25.38
CA GLN A 579 0.08 -0.93 25.09
C GLN A 579 -1.13 -0.89 24.13
N ARG A 580 -1.32 -1.94 23.32
CA ARG A 580 -2.51 -2.14 22.48
C ARG A 580 -3.68 -2.77 23.22
N GLY A 581 -3.48 -3.29 24.43
CA GLY A 581 -4.46 -4.09 25.15
C GLY A 581 -4.71 -5.45 24.48
N TYR A 582 -3.65 -6.05 23.93
CA TYR A 582 -3.68 -7.38 23.32
C TYR A 582 -3.08 -8.39 24.29
N ASP A 583 -3.48 -9.65 24.17
CA ASP A 583 -2.89 -10.74 24.95
C ASP A 583 -1.48 -11.12 24.43
N LYS A 584 -0.78 -12.01 25.15
CA LYS A 584 0.57 -12.47 24.79
C LYS A 584 0.68 -13.13 23.40
N ARG A 585 -0.42 -13.49 22.76
CA ARG A 585 -0.48 -14.02 21.38
C ARG A 585 -0.66 -12.92 20.35
N GLY A 586 -0.85 -11.67 20.79
CA GLY A 586 -1.16 -10.53 19.93
C GLY A 586 -2.63 -10.45 19.50
N ILE A 587 -3.53 -11.03 20.30
CA ILE A 587 -4.98 -11.01 20.06
C ILE A 587 -5.60 -9.90 20.94
N PRO A 588 -6.46 -9.01 20.39
CA PRO A 588 -7.17 -8.03 21.21
C PRO A 588 -7.98 -8.69 22.32
N THR A 589 -7.88 -8.17 23.55
CA THR A 589 -8.69 -8.69 24.68
C THR A 589 -10.15 -8.26 24.56
N LYS A 590 -11.07 -8.99 25.21
CA LYS A 590 -12.49 -8.63 25.26
C LYS A 590 -12.72 -7.22 25.81
N ALA A 591 -11.94 -6.83 26.82
CA ALA A 591 -12.01 -5.48 27.40
C ALA A 591 -11.62 -4.41 26.38
N THR A 592 -10.55 -4.62 25.61
CA THR A 592 -10.12 -3.72 24.54
C THR A 592 -11.20 -3.62 23.45
N LEU A 593 -11.74 -4.73 23.00
CA LEU A 593 -12.79 -4.77 21.97
C LEU A 593 -14.06 -4.06 22.44
N ALA A 594 -14.49 -4.25 23.67
CA ALA A 594 -15.64 -3.56 24.24
C ALA A 594 -15.40 -2.02 24.29
N GLY A 595 -14.21 -1.57 24.73
CA GLY A 595 -13.84 -0.16 24.75
C GLY A 595 -13.80 0.50 23.37
N LEU A 596 -13.54 -0.29 22.32
CA LEU A 596 -13.55 0.14 20.92
C LEU A 596 -14.90 -0.04 20.21
N GLY A 597 -15.94 -0.58 20.89
CA GLY A 597 -17.26 -0.85 20.31
C GLY A 597 -17.25 -2.03 19.33
N LEU A 598 -16.38 -3.02 19.55
CA LEU A 598 -16.20 -4.22 18.71
C LEU A 598 -16.66 -5.52 19.41
N SER A 599 -17.54 -5.45 20.41
CA SER A 599 -18.00 -6.64 21.15
C SER A 599 -18.66 -7.70 20.25
N ARG A 600 -19.42 -7.27 19.24
CA ARG A 600 -20.05 -8.17 18.26
C ARG A 600 -19.00 -8.89 17.41
N GLU A 601 -18.03 -8.15 16.89
CA GLU A 601 -16.93 -8.68 16.06
C GLU A 601 -16.00 -9.58 16.89
N GLY A 602 -15.80 -9.25 18.16
CA GLY A 602 -15.09 -10.10 19.11
C GLY A 602 -15.80 -11.44 19.33
N ALA A 603 -17.11 -11.43 19.60
CA ALA A 603 -17.89 -12.66 19.76
C ALA A 603 -17.92 -13.51 18.48
N ASP A 604 -17.88 -12.88 17.29
CA ASP A 604 -17.75 -13.60 16.03
C ASP A 604 -16.35 -14.24 15.90
N ALA A 605 -15.29 -13.52 16.23
CA ALA A 605 -13.92 -14.02 16.17
C ALA A 605 -13.66 -15.17 17.18
N GLU A 606 -14.37 -15.21 18.30
CA GLU A 606 -14.26 -16.32 19.30
C GLU A 606 -14.65 -17.68 18.72
N LYS A 607 -15.40 -17.74 17.61
CA LYS A 607 -15.70 -19.00 16.91
C LYS A 607 -14.42 -19.63 16.31
N TYR A 608 -13.37 -18.85 16.12
CA TYR A 608 -12.12 -19.26 15.48
C TYR A 608 -10.95 -19.30 16.47
N ALA A 609 -10.83 -18.31 17.37
CA ALA A 609 -9.78 -18.26 18.37
C ALA A 609 -10.32 -17.73 19.71
N LYS A 610 -9.93 -18.37 20.82
CA LYS A 610 -10.34 -17.95 22.18
C LYS A 610 -9.82 -16.56 22.49
N LEU A 611 -10.69 -15.63 22.87
CA LEU A 611 -10.35 -14.29 23.36
C LEU A 611 -10.22 -14.31 24.90
N THR A 612 -9.27 -13.52 25.44
CA THR A 612 -9.03 -13.34 26.87
C THR A 612 -9.82 -12.15 27.45
#